data_58dc9fa9f0842bbe0c0f07d466aa4c12
#
_entry.id   58dc9fa9f0842bbe0c0f07d466aa4c12
#
_cell.length_a   1.000
_cell.length_b   1.000
_cell.length_c   1.000
_cell.angle_alpha   90.00
_cell.angle_beta   90.00
_cell.angle_gamma   90.00
#
_symmetry.space_group_name_H-M   'P 1'
#
loop_
_entity.id
_entity.type
_entity.pdbx_description
1 polymer ?
#
loop_
_entity_poly.entity_id
_entity_poly.type
_entity_poly.pdbx_seq_one_letter_code
_entity_poly.pdbx_strand_id
1 'polypeptide(L)'
;MTSLFNLKDKNAIITGSSRGIGKAIAYRMAEHGAKVIITSRKIDACENVAEEINSTFGKDTATAISCNISDKEQLKNLYVKSKEFCGSITTLVCNA
;
A
#
# COMPACT_ATOMS: atom_id res chain seq x y z
N MET A 1 20.29 -10.06 11.33
CA MET A 1 20.72 -10.34 9.95
C MET A 1 20.30 -9.22 9.02
N THR A 2 21.22 -8.75 8.23
CA THR A 2 20.92 -7.71 7.27
C THR A 2 20.19 -8.30 6.08
N SER A 3 19.01 -7.76 5.75
CA SER A 3 18.29 -8.20 4.58
C SER A 3 19.00 -7.72 3.33
N LEU A 4 19.06 -8.56 2.28
CA LEU A 4 19.55 -8.16 0.98
C LEU A 4 18.62 -7.11 0.36
N PHE A 5 17.35 -7.10 0.76
CA PHE A 5 16.34 -6.21 0.26
C PHE A 5 15.78 -5.39 1.42
N ASN A 6 16.36 -4.23 1.63
CA ASN A 6 15.89 -3.30 2.64
C ASN A 6 15.10 -2.20 1.95
N LEU A 7 13.80 -2.15 2.22
CA LEU A 7 12.89 -1.17 1.64
C LEU A 7 12.53 -0.06 2.63
N LYS A 8 13.30 0.09 3.68
CA LYS A 8 13.15 1.20 4.61
C LYS A 8 13.21 2.50 3.81
N ASP A 9 12.35 3.43 4.11
CA ASP A 9 12.20 4.69 3.41
C ASP A 9 11.55 4.60 2.03
N LYS A 10 11.09 3.41 1.62
CA LYS A 10 10.28 3.27 0.42
C LYS A 10 8.81 3.36 0.80
N ASN A 11 8.05 4.05 -0.01
CA ASN A 11 6.62 4.25 0.20
C ASN A 11 5.91 3.86 -1.09
N ALA A 12 5.15 2.79 -1.04
CA ALA A 12 4.59 2.19 -2.25
C ALA A 12 3.07 2.25 -2.29
N ILE A 13 2.55 2.64 -3.45
CA ILE A 13 1.12 2.48 -3.75
C ILE A 13 1.01 1.20 -4.58
N ILE A 14 0.17 0.27 -4.15
CA ILE A 14 -0.01 -1.00 -4.85
C ILE A 14 -1.47 -1.12 -5.26
N THR A 15 -1.75 -1.04 -6.56
CA THR A 15 -3.11 -1.16 -7.06
C THR A 15 -3.54 -2.63 -7.01
N GLY A 16 -4.84 -2.86 -6.82
CA GLY A 16 -5.37 -4.23 -6.74
C GLY A 16 -4.82 -5.02 -5.56
N SER A 17 -4.49 -4.36 -4.45
CA SER A 17 -3.78 -5.01 -3.34
C SER A 17 -4.68 -5.57 -2.25
N SER A 18 -6.00 -5.57 -2.45
CA SER A 18 -6.91 -6.14 -1.45
C SER A 18 -6.95 -7.66 -1.47
N ARG A 19 -6.37 -8.31 -2.46
CA ARG A 19 -6.34 -9.76 -2.57
C ARG A 19 -5.28 -10.21 -3.57
N GLY A 20 -5.03 -11.54 -3.60
CA GLY A 20 -4.21 -12.19 -4.62
C GLY A 20 -2.76 -11.70 -4.64
N ILE A 21 -2.24 -11.56 -5.86
CA ILE A 21 -0.84 -11.18 -6.08
C ILE A 21 -0.54 -9.81 -5.50
N GLY A 22 -1.46 -8.84 -5.66
CA GLY A 22 -1.28 -7.50 -5.10
C GLY A 22 -1.14 -7.50 -3.59
N LYS A 23 -1.97 -8.30 -2.91
CA LYS A 23 -1.89 -8.46 -1.46
C LYS A 23 -0.53 -9.07 -1.07
N ALA A 24 -0.09 -10.10 -1.79
CA ALA A 24 1.19 -10.75 -1.53
C ALA A 24 2.37 -9.78 -1.70
N ILE A 25 2.32 -8.95 -2.73
CA ILE A 25 3.35 -7.93 -2.95
C ILE A 25 3.39 -6.95 -1.79
N ALA A 26 2.22 -6.48 -1.34
CA ALA A 26 2.14 -5.55 -0.21
C ALA A 26 2.76 -6.14 1.06
N TYR A 27 2.46 -7.40 1.36
CA TYR A 27 3.04 -8.08 2.51
C TYR A 27 4.55 -8.17 2.41
N ARG A 28 5.06 -8.55 1.24
CA ARG A 28 6.51 -8.67 1.04
C ARG A 28 7.21 -7.33 1.18
N MET A 29 6.64 -6.27 0.62
CA MET A 29 7.24 -4.94 0.74
C MET A 29 7.23 -4.47 2.19
N ALA A 30 6.12 -4.67 2.90
CA ALA A 30 6.02 -4.32 4.31
C ALA A 30 7.02 -5.10 5.16
N GLU A 31 7.20 -6.37 4.86
CA GLU A 31 8.16 -7.23 5.56
C GLU A 31 9.58 -6.67 5.45
N HIS A 32 9.90 -6.04 4.33
CA HIS A 32 11.22 -5.47 4.10
C HIS A 32 11.34 -4.00 4.49
N GLY A 33 10.34 -3.48 5.17
CA GLY A 33 10.41 -2.15 5.76
C GLY A 33 9.66 -1.03 5.06
N ALA A 34 9.03 -1.29 3.92
CA ALA A 34 8.28 -0.27 3.18
C ALA A 34 6.98 0.09 3.88
N LYS A 35 6.54 1.33 3.70
CA LYS A 35 5.16 1.70 3.97
C LYS A 35 4.36 1.43 2.71
N VAL A 36 3.17 0.87 2.86
CA VAL A 36 2.36 0.46 1.71
C VAL A 36 0.96 1.06 1.77
N ILE A 37 0.47 1.44 0.61
CA ILE A 37 -0.90 1.93 0.44
C ILE A 37 -1.68 0.80 -0.22
N ILE A 38 -2.67 0.28 0.51
CA ILE A 38 -3.52 -0.78 0.01
C ILE A 38 -4.70 -0.14 -0.71
N THR A 39 -4.85 -0.40 -1.99
CA THR A 39 -5.90 0.23 -2.75
C THR A 39 -6.57 -0.73 -3.73
N SER A 40 -7.88 -0.60 -3.81
CA SER A 40 -8.75 -1.27 -4.77
C SER A 40 -10.08 -0.51 -4.74
N ARG A 41 -11.07 -0.98 -5.46
CA ARG A 41 -12.39 -0.35 -5.43
C ARG A 41 -13.18 -0.69 -4.17
N LYS A 42 -12.74 -1.67 -3.38
CA LYS A 42 -13.46 -2.14 -2.19
C LYS A 42 -12.73 -1.71 -0.92
N ILE A 43 -13.22 -0.65 -0.31
CA ILE A 43 -12.54 -0.10 0.88
C ILE A 43 -12.50 -1.10 2.04
N ASP A 44 -13.57 -1.86 2.27
CA ASP A 44 -13.59 -2.82 3.37
C ASP A 44 -12.50 -3.86 3.24
N ALA A 45 -12.31 -4.40 2.03
CA ALA A 45 -11.26 -5.37 1.76
C ALA A 45 -9.87 -4.74 1.94
N CYS A 46 -9.70 -3.49 1.50
CA CYS A 46 -8.44 -2.76 1.68
C CYS A 46 -8.13 -2.54 3.16
N GLU A 47 -9.13 -2.15 3.93
CA GLU A 47 -8.97 -1.92 5.36
C GLU A 47 -8.58 -3.18 6.10
N ASN A 48 -9.16 -4.32 5.73
CA ASN A 48 -8.81 -5.61 6.34
C ASN A 48 -7.35 -5.97 6.10
N VAL A 49 -6.87 -5.77 4.87
CA VAL A 49 -5.47 -6.05 4.52
C VAL A 49 -4.53 -5.10 5.25
N ALA A 50 -4.85 -3.81 5.28
CA ALA A 50 -4.03 -2.82 5.98
C ALA A 50 -3.93 -3.15 7.47
N GLU A 51 -5.05 -3.56 8.08
CA GLU A 51 -5.08 -3.94 9.48
C GLU A 51 -4.22 -5.18 9.75
N GLU A 52 -4.28 -6.18 8.89
CA GLU A 52 -3.45 -7.36 9.00
C GLU A 52 -1.96 -7.01 8.93
N ILE A 53 -1.59 -6.15 7.98
CA ILE A 53 -0.21 -5.72 7.81
C ILE A 53 0.27 -4.94 9.05
N ASN A 54 -0.55 -4.03 9.55
CA ASN A 54 -0.19 -3.25 10.73
C ASN A 54 -0.05 -4.12 11.97
N SER A 55 -0.88 -5.15 12.09
CA SER A 55 -0.79 -6.09 13.21
C SER A 55 0.48 -6.94 13.14
N THR A 56 0.93 -7.24 11.94
CA THR A 56 2.09 -8.12 11.72
C THR A 56 3.42 -7.36 11.78
N PHE A 57 3.49 -6.19 11.15
CA PHE A 57 4.77 -5.48 10.96
C PHE A 57 4.88 -4.17 11.74
N GLY A 58 3.81 -3.72 12.35
CA GLY A 58 3.84 -2.52 13.16
C GLY A 58 2.84 -1.46 12.69
N LYS A 59 2.42 -0.65 13.63
CA LYS A 59 1.47 0.44 13.43
C LYS A 59 1.98 1.40 12.34
N ASP A 60 1.06 1.89 11.53
CA ASP A 60 1.37 2.85 10.46
C ASP A 60 2.27 2.31 9.34
N THR A 61 2.32 0.99 9.18
CA THR A 61 3.00 0.37 8.04
C THR A 61 2.14 0.43 6.79
N ALA A 62 0.82 0.30 6.94
CA ALA A 62 -0.12 0.29 5.83
C ALA A 62 -1.31 1.19 6.09
N THR A 63 -1.89 1.72 5.02
CA THR A 63 -3.18 2.40 5.07
C THR A 63 -4.03 1.95 3.89
N ALA A 64 -5.33 2.10 4.02
CA ALA A 64 -6.28 1.70 2.98
C ALA A 64 -6.92 2.94 2.37
N ILE A 65 -6.91 3.04 1.05
CA ILE A 65 -7.56 4.11 0.32
C ILE A 65 -8.27 3.47 -0.87
N SER A 66 -9.59 3.60 -0.94
CA SER A 66 -10.32 3.05 -2.08
C SER A 66 -10.10 3.92 -3.32
N CYS A 67 -9.99 3.30 -4.48
CA CYS A 67 -9.77 4.03 -5.71
C CYS A 67 -10.21 3.19 -6.91
N ASN A 68 -10.97 3.83 -7.80
CA ASN A 68 -11.23 3.31 -9.14
C ASN A 68 -10.19 3.94 -10.04
N ILE A 69 -9.23 3.17 -10.51
CA ILE A 69 -8.10 3.68 -11.31
C ILE A 69 -8.51 4.25 -12.66
N SER A 70 -9.76 4.00 -13.10
CA SER A 70 -10.29 4.60 -14.32
C SER A 70 -10.81 6.03 -14.10
N ASP A 71 -10.91 6.46 -12.86
CA ASP A 71 -11.44 7.77 -12.50
C ASP A 71 -10.31 8.72 -12.13
N LYS A 72 -10.12 9.77 -12.90
CA LYS A 72 -9.03 10.74 -12.70
C LYS A 72 -9.08 11.43 -11.34
N GLU A 73 -10.29 11.76 -10.88
CA GLU A 73 -10.48 12.41 -9.58
C GLU A 73 -10.05 11.50 -8.44
N GLN A 74 -10.43 10.22 -8.55
CA GLN A 74 -10.06 9.24 -7.53
C GLN A 74 -8.57 8.96 -7.53
N LEU A 75 -7.93 8.93 -8.70
CA LEU A 75 -6.48 8.77 -8.78
C LEU A 75 -5.76 9.94 -8.11
N LYS A 76 -6.23 11.16 -8.36
CA LYS A 76 -5.65 12.35 -7.73
C LYS A 76 -5.82 12.29 -6.22
N ASN A 77 -6.99 11.91 -5.75
CA ASN A 77 -7.27 11.74 -4.32
C ASN A 77 -6.37 10.67 -3.70
N LEU A 78 -6.17 9.56 -4.39
CA LEU A 78 -5.28 8.49 -3.94
C LEU A 78 -3.86 9.03 -3.72
N TYR A 79 -3.34 9.76 -4.68
CA TYR A 79 -2.01 10.34 -4.59
C TYR A 79 -1.88 11.31 -3.40
N VAL A 80 -2.84 12.24 -3.28
CA VAL A 80 -2.82 13.24 -2.21
C VAL A 80 -2.87 12.58 -0.84
N LYS A 81 -3.79 11.64 -0.64
CA LYS A 81 -3.92 10.96 0.64
C LYS A 81 -2.74 10.07 0.96
N SER A 82 -2.15 9.46 -0.05
CA SER A 82 -0.94 8.64 0.13
C SER A 82 0.22 9.51 0.59
N LYS A 83 0.37 10.69 0.02
CA LYS A 83 1.42 11.63 0.45
C LYS A 83 1.20 12.12 1.88
N GLU A 84 -0.04 12.32 2.29
CA GLU A 84 -0.35 12.70 3.65
C GLU A 84 0.04 11.60 4.63
N PHE A 85 -0.12 10.35 4.23
CA PHE A 85 0.22 9.20 5.08
C PHE A 85 1.73 9.00 5.24
N CYS A 86 2.48 9.06 4.16
CA CYS A 86 3.89 8.67 4.17
C CYS A 86 4.88 9.76 3.72
N GLY A 87 4.39 10.92 3.34
CA GLY A 87 5.23 12.06 2.95
C GLY A 87 5.60 12.09 1.48
N SER A 88 6.09 11.02 0.93
CA SER A 88 6.45 10.95 -0.48
C SER A 88 6.16 9.56 -1.02
N ILE A 89 5.87 9.47 -2.32
CA ILE A 89 5.65 8.19 -2.97
C ILE A 89 6.89 7.87 -3.80
N THR A 90 7.52 6.76 -3.48
CA THR A 90 8.75 6.33 -4.16
C THR A 90 8.52 5.21 -5.15
N THR A 91 7.41 4.48 -5.02
CA THR A 91 7.17 3.27 -5.81
C THR A 91 5.69 3.15 -6.13
N LEU A 92 5.40 2.82 -7.37
CA LEU A 92 4.03 2.51 -7.80
C LEU A 92 4.04 1.12 -8.42
N VAL A 93 3.23 0.22 -7.85
CA VAL A 93 3.06 -1.14 -8.38
C VAL A 93 1.67 -1.22 -9.00
N CYS A 94 1.62 -1.39 -10.30
CA CYS A 94 0.36 -1.53 -11.02
C CYS A 94 0.01 -3.01 -11.16
N ASN A 95 -0.95 -3.44 -10.35
CA ASN A 95 -1.44 -4.81 -10.36
C ASN A 95 -2.97 -4.72 -10.47
N ALA A 96 -3.44 -4.59 -11.66
CA ALA A 96 -4.87 -4.44 -11.91
C ALA A 96 -5.54 -5.79 -12.16
#